data_d32647c2e177b82724974b7bdce4b6c7
#
_entry.id   d32647c2e177b82724974b7bdce4b6c7
#
_cell.length_a   1.000
_cell.length_b   1.000
_cell.length_c   1.000
_cell.angle_alpha   90.00
_cell.angle_beta   90.00
_cell.angle_gamma   90.00
#
_symmetry.space_group_name_H-M   'P 1'
#
loop_
_entity.id
_entity.type
_entity.pdbx_description
1 polymer ?
#
loop_
_entity_poly.entity_id
_entity_poly.type
_entity_poly.pdbx_seq_one_letter_code
_entity_poly.pdbx_strand_id
1 'polypeptide(L)'
;MVDLPPCDDVCGALEEHVRRFFSPRRVEVLTWDVGPIRAVNPHFRVLRVAPAGPGGLWEYVSTGGWAATAERDDGLEFVLSTPVATPWAVELLAMMVYYHRGGQLGLGHTVPIGEPWLPGSRCDHLLVSLPYPFGPELELCDVGERHVEFLWLLPITKAERDFKVAHGQEELEQRFEAAGLEYWDVDRGSVV
;
A
#
# COMPACT_ATOMS: atom_id res chain seq x y z
N MET A 1 24.36 -18.14 -4.14
CA MET A 1 24.27 -16.67 -4.07
C MET A 1 23.43 -16.30 -5.29
N VAL A 2 22.15 -16.03 -5.08
CA VAL A 2 21.27 -15.62 -6.16
C VAL A 2 21.73 -14.21 -6.56
N ASP A 3 22.10 -14.05 -7.83
CA ASP A 3 22.48 -12.74 -8.38
C ASP A 3 21.20 -11.87 -8.39
N LEU A 4 21.11 -10.94 -7.46
CA LEU A 4 20.00 -10.00 -7.40
C LEU A 4 20.12 -9.05 -8.61
N PRO A 5 19.05 -8.87 -9.42
CA PRO A 5 19.08 -7.86 -10.46
C PRO A 5 19.37 -6.48 -9.84
N PRO A 6 20.02 -5.57 -10.59
CA PRO A 6 20.23 -4.22 -10.11
C PRO A 6 18.92 -3.59 -9.63
N CYS A 7 18.94 -2.93 -8.48
CA CYS A 7 17.73 -2.37 -7.88
C CYS A 7 17.00 -1.40 -8.81
N ASP A 8 17.73 -0.69 -9.64
CA ASP A 8 17.17 0.25 -10.62
C ASP A 8 16.36 -0.46 -11.72
N ASP A 9 16.76 -1.67 -12.14
CA ASP A 9 16.05 -2.44 -13.16
C ASP A 9 14.71 -2.96 -12.62
N VAL A 10 14.69 -3.45 -11.37
CA VAL A 10 13.44 -3.90 -10.73
C VAL A 10 12.51 -2.72 -10.49
N CYS A 11 13.01 -1.63 -9.93
CA CYS A 11 12.20 -0.42 -9.70
C CYS A 11 11.64 0.14 -11.01
N GLY A 12 12.40 0.08 -12.10
CA GLY A 12 11.95 0.47 -13.43
C GLY A 12 10.80 -0.41 -13.96
N ALA A 13 10.91 -1.73 -13.79
CA ALA A 13 9.86 -2.67 -14.18
C ALA A 13 8.57 -2.47 -13.37
N LEU A 14 8.69 -2.23 -12.05
CA LEU A 14 7.55 -1.93 -11.18
C LEU A 14 6.88 -0.61 -11.58
N GLU A 15 7.66 0.43 -11.87
CA GLU A 15 7.12 1.71 -12.33
C GLU A 15 6.39 1.54 -13.67
N GLU A 16 6.93 0.78 -14.62
CA GLU A 16 6.27 0.50 -15.88
C GLU A 16 4.97 -0.29 -15.71
N HIS A 17 4.97 -1.30 -14.81
CA HIS A 17 3.77 -2.06 -14.46
C HIS A 17 2.65 -1.15 -13.96
N VAL A 18 2.94 -0.28 -13.00
CA VAL A 18 1.98 0.68 -12.43
C VAL A 18 1.49 1.67 -13.51
N ARG A 19 2.41 2.22 -14.32
CA ARG A 19 2.04 3.15 -15.41
C ARG A 19 1.14 2.50 -16.45
N ARG A 20 1.42 1.26 -16.82
CA ARG A 20 0.61 0.50 -17.77
C ARG A 20 -0.78 0.22 -17.20
N PHE A 21 -0.86 -0.22 -15.95
CA PHE A 21 -2.12 -0.52 -15.28
C PHE A 21 -3.02 0.72 -15.18
N PHE A 22 -2.48 1.85 -14.75
CA PHE A 22 -3.26 3.08 -14.55
C PHE A 22 -3.40 3.95 -15.81
N SER A 23 -2.87 3.53 -16.95
CA SER A 23 -3.00 4.29 -18.20
C SER A 23 -4.48 4.57 -18.55
N PRO A 24 -4.86 5.80 -19.00
CA PRO A 24 -4.00 6.94 -19.35
C PRO A 24 -3.80 7.98 -18.21
N ARG A 25 -3.99 7.60 -16.96
CA ARG A 25 -3.85 8.50 -15.79
C ARG A 25 -2.40 8.99 -15.66
N ARG A 26 -2.23 10.25 -15.22
CA ARG A 26 -0.90 10.82 -14.98
C ARG A 26 -0.26 10.19 -13.76
N VAL A 27 0.98 9.73 -13.91
CA VAL A 27 1.80 9.15 -12.84
C VAL A 27 3.03 10.01 -12.61
N GLU A 28 3.21 10.47 -11.37
CA GLU A 28 4.36 11.23 -10.91
C GLU A 28 5.21 10.39 -9.96
N VAL A 29 6.52 10.49 -10.08
CA VAL A 29 7.46 9.85 -9.15
C VAL A 29 7.76 10.84 -8.02
N LEU A 30 7.53 10.42 -6.79
CA LEU A 30 7.82 11.18 -5.58
C LEU A 30 8.97 10.51 -4.83
N THR A 31 9.88 11.31 -4.32
CA THR A 31 10.94 10.88 -3.41
C THR A 31 10.60 11.24 -1.97
N TRP A 32 11.10 10.44 -1.03
CA TRP A 32 10.94 10.71 0.39
C TRP A 32 12.30 10.74 1.07
N ASP A 33 12.69 11.93 1.51
CA ASP A 33 14.03 12.19 2.04
C ASP A 33 14.09 12.28 3.57
N VAL A 34 12.98 11.98 4.23
CA VAL A 34 12.80 12.11 5.69
C VAL A 34 12.72 10.73 6.35
N GLY A 35 13.26 10.64 7.57
CA GLY A 35 13.16 9.43 8.39
C GLY A 35 14.13 8.31 8.02
N PRO A 36 14.00 7.16 8.68
CA PRO A 36 14.98 6.07 8.59
C PRO A 36 14.95 5.31 7.27
N ILE A 37 13.86 5.41 6.50
CA ILE A 37 13.69 4.65 5.24
C ILE A 37 14.82 4.93 4.27
N ARG A 38 15.26 6.18 4.15
CA ARG A 38 16.34 6.58 3.23
C ARG A 38 17.67 5.86 3.51
N ALA A 39 17.99 5.67 4.79
CA ALA A 39 19.25 5.02 5.19
C ALA A 39 19.23 3.51 4.91
N VAL A 40 18.05 2.89 4.93
CA VAL A 40 17.88 1.44 4.81
C VAL A 40 17.39 1.00 3.43
N ASN A 41 16.77 1.91 2.68
CA ASN A 41 16.25 1.67 1.34
C ASN A 41 16.37 2.94 0.47
N PRO A 42 17.55 3.23 -0.09
CA PRO A 42 17.79 4.44 -0.87
C PRO A 42 17.01 4.47 -2.21
N HIS A 43 16.51 3.32 -2.66
CA HIS A 43 15.74 3.17 -3.90
C HIS A 43 14.24 3.38 -3.70
N PHE A 44 13.79 3.56 -2.45
CA PHE A 44 12.38 3.80 -2.16
C PHE A 44 11.85 5.03 -2.91
N ARG A 45 10.74 4.86 -3.61
CA ARG A 45 9.96 5.88 -4.32
C ARG A 45 8.49 5.64 -4.10
N VAL A 46 7.68 6.64 -4.37
CA VAL A 46 6.23 6.52 -4.42
C VAL A 46 5.74 7.06 -5.76
N LEU A 47 4.95 6.28 -6.44
CA LEU A 47 4.24 6.68 -7.65
C LEU A 47 2.89 7.25 -7.24
N ARG A 48 2.68 8.55 -7.50
CA ARG A 48 1.39 9.19 -7.30
C ARG A 48 0.63 9.20 -8.62
N VAL A 49 -0.52 8.53 -8.62
CA VAL A 49 -1.41 8.44 -9.78
C VAL A 49 -2.56 9.42 -9.60
N ALA A 50 -2.73 10.31 -10.58
CA ALA A 50 -3.81 11.29 -10.55
C ALA A 50 -5.19 10.62 -10.70
N PRO A 51 -6.29 11.20 -10.17
CA PRO A 51 -7.65 10.71 -10.36
C PRO A 51 -8.02 10.54 -11.84
N ALA A 52 -8.88 9.57 -12.13
CA ALA A 52 -9.40 9.38 -13.49
C ALA A 52 -10.35 10.50 -13.93
N GLY A 53 -10.90 11.25 -12.99
CA GLY A 53 -11.83 12.36 -13.23
C GLY A 53 -12.20 13.08 -11.93
N PRO A 54 -13.08 14.07 -12.00
CA PRO A 54 -13.56 14.79 -10.81
C PRO A 54 -14.15 13.85 -9.77
N GLY A 55 -13.72 13.98 -8.50
CA GLY A 55 -14.16 13.12 -7.39
C GLY A 55 -13.53 11.73 -7.36
N GLY A 56 -12.62 11.42 -8.29
CA GLY A 56 -11.85 10.17 -8.25
C GLY A 56 -10.74 10.20 -7.21
N LEU A 57 -10.16 9.04 -6.95
CA LEU A 57 -9.13 8.85 -5.94
C LEU A 57 -7.72 9.07 -6.50
N TRP A 58 -6.86 9.57 -5.65
CA TRP A 58 -5.42 9.54 -5.82
C TRP A 58 -4.92 8.18 -5.34
N GLU A 59 -4.10 7.52 -6.18
CA GLU A 59 -3.44 6.29 -5.76
C GLU A 59 -1.97 6.59 -5.52
N TYR A 60 -1.46 6.00 -4.46
CA TYR A 60 -0.05 6.05 -4.09
C TYR A 60 0.47 4.63 -4.06
N VAL A 61 1.51 4.36 -4.83
CA VAL A 61 2.08 3.02 -4.96
C VAL A 61 3.55 3.10 -4.61
N SER A 62 4.00 2.28 -3.67
CA SER A 62 5.42 2.19 -3.36
C SER A 62 6.18 1.50 -4.49
N THR A 63 7.43 1.86 -4.67
CA THR A 63 8.42 1.12 -5.44
C THR A 63 9.74 1.10 -4.69
N GLY A 64 10.38 -0.06 -4.65
CA GLY A 64 11.57 -0.28 -3.84
C GLY A 64 11.30 -0.96 -2.50
N GLY A 65 10.03 -1.17 -2.13
CA GLY A 65 9.63 -1.95 -0.94
C GLY A 65 10.16 -3.38 -1.00
N TRP A 66 10.12 -3.99 -2.18
CA TRP A 66 10.68 -5.32 -2.45
C TRP A 66 12.14 -5.48 -2.00
N ALA A 67 12.94 -4.42 -2.07
CA ALA A 67 14.34 -4.44 -1.66
C ALA A 67 14.51 -4.62 -0.14
N ALA A 68 13.48 -4.34 0.64
CA ALA A 68 13.48 -4.56 2.09
C ALA A 68 13.61 -6.05 2.46
N THR A 69 13.16 -6.93 1.57
CA THR A 69 13.15 -8.39 1.73
C THR A 69 13.81 -9.13 0.57
N ALA A 70 14.64 -8.44 -0.22
CA ALA A 70 15.25 -8.95 -1.44
C ALA A 70 16.06 -10.25 -1.28
N GLU A 71 16.56 -10.53 -0.07
CA GLU A 71 17.24 -11.79 0.26
C GLU A 71 16.26 -12.98 0.40
N ARG A 72 14.96 -12.71 0.40
CA ARG A 72 13.86 -13.66 0.46
C ARG A 72 13.12 -13.56 -0.86
N ASP A 73 12.47 -14.63 -1.29
CA ASP A 73 11.79 -14.65 -2.60
C ASP A 73 10.54 -13.77 -2.65
N ASP A 74 10.10 -13.18 -1.52
CA ASP A 74 8.85 -12.44 -1.38
C ASP A 74 9.09 -10.93 -1.48
N GLY A 75 8.94 -10.36 -2.67
CA GLY A 75 8.94 -8.91 -2.86
C GLY A 75 7.53 -8.33 -2.63
N LEU A 76 7.40 -7.33 -1.73
CA LEU A 76 6.14 -6.62 -1.51
C LEU A 76 6.26 -5.14 -1.85
N GLU A 77 5.22 -4.65 -2.49
CA GLU A 77 4.90 -3.24 -2.65
C GLU A 77 3.51 -2.94 -2.09
N PHE A 78 3.24 -1.68 -1.79
CA PHE A 78 2.00 -1.27 -1.17
C PHE A 78 1.26 -0.22 -1.99
N VAL A 79 -0.06 -0.31 -1.99
CA VAL A 79 -0.97 0.66 -2.63
C VAL A 79 -1.85 1.31 -1.56
N LEU A 80 -2.00 2.63 -1.63
CA LEU A 80 -2.89 3.40 -0.75
C LEU A 80 -3.71 4.37 -1.59
N SER A 81 -5.04 4.36 -1.42
CA SER A 81 -5.97 5.27 -2.09
C SER A 81 -6.37 6.41 -1.17
N THR A 82 -6.43 7.64 -1.67
CA THR A 82 -6.86 8.80 -0.89
C THR A 82 -7.82 9.70 -1.69
N PRO A 83 -8.81 10.35 -1.06
CA PRO A 83 -9.71 11.28 -1.76
C PRO A 83 -9.03 12.60 -2.13
N VAL A 84 -7.91 12.93 -1.51
CA VAL A 84 -7.17 14.19 -1.72
C VAL A 84 -5.68 13.92 -1.91
N ALA A 85 -5.01 14.75 -2.71
CA ALA A 85 -3.55 14.70 -2.79
C ALA A 85 -2.93 15.12 -1.46
N THR A 86 -2.09 14.26 -0.88
CA THR A 86 -1.47 14.53 0.41
C THR A 86 -0.06 13.94 0.50
N PRO A 87 0.92 14.66 1.06
CA PRO A 87 2.25 14.12 1.33
C PRO A 87 2.23 13.03 2.42
N TRP A 88 1.20 13.03 3.26
CA TRP A 88 1.01 12.05 4.33
C TRP A 88 0.91 10.61 3.80
N ALA A 89 0.31 10.41 2.62
CA ALA A 89 0.27 9.10 1.98
C ALA A 89 1.67 8.56 1.64
N VAL A 90 2.60 9.45 1.27
CA VAL A 90 4.00 9.06 1.01
C VAL A 90 4.69 8.65 2.30
N GLU A 91 4.45 9.36 3.39
CA GLU A 91 4.98 9.04 4.72
C GLU A 91 4.45 7.69 5.23
N LEU A 92 3.14 7.44 5.08
CA LEU A 92 2.53 6.15 5.45
C LEU A 92 3.17 4.99 4.67
N LEU A 93 3.36 5.13 3.36
CA LEU A 93 4.03 4.11 2.55
C LEU A 93 5.49 3.91 2.99
N ALA A 94 6.21 4.99 3.28
CA ALA A 94 7.58 4.91 3.80
C ALA A 94 7.64 4.17 5.14
N MET A 95 6.68 4.44 6.02
CA MET A 95 6.52 3.74 7.30
C MET A 95 6.25 2.24 7.08
N MET A 96 5.32 1.90 6.19
CA MET A 96 4.96 0.51 5.92
C MET A 96 6.13 -0.30 5.34
N VAL A 97 6.87 0.27 4.38
CA VAL A 97 8.08 -0.36 3.82
C VAL A 97 9.17 -0.53 4.88
N TYR A 98 9.34 0.46 5.76
CA TYR A 98 10.27 0.35 6.87
C TYR A 98 9.88 -0.76 7.85
N TYR A 99 8.59 -0.88 8.20
CA TYR A 99 8.06 -1.96 9.03
C TYR A 99 8.23 -3.33 8.37
N HIS A 100 7.97 -3.41 7.06
CA HIS A 100 8.10 -4.66 6.31
C HIS A 100 9.51 -5.21 6.39
N ARG A 101 10.53 -4.37 6.35
CA ARG A 101 11.92 -4.78 6.49
C ARG A 101 12.21 -5.50 7.82
N GLY A 102 11.63 -5.01 8.93
CA GLY A 102 11.86 -5.56 10.27
C GLY A 102 10.91 -6.68 10.68
N GLY A 103 9.66 -6.58 10.25
CA GLY A 103 8.54 -7.37 10.74
C GLY A 103 7.87 -8.29 9.73
N GLN A 104 8.31 -8.29 8.48
CA GLN A 104 7.69 -9.10 7.42
C GLN A 104 6.16 -8.92 7.35
N LEU A 105 5.73 -7.74 6.91
CA LEU A 105 4.31 -7.52 6.64
C LEU A 105 3.84 -8.46 5.52
N GLY A 106 2.62 -8.91 5.63
CA GLY A 106 1.95 -9.75 4.65
C GLY A 106 0.44 -9.61 4.79
N LEU A 107 -0.28 -10.30 3.94
CA LEU A 107 -1.74 -10.30 3.91
C LEU A 107 -2.33 -10.53 5.32
N GLY A 108 -3.29 -9.70 5.68
CA GLY A 108 -3.98 -9.76 6.95
C GLY A 108 -3.26 -9.09 8.12
N HIS A 109 -2.06 -8.59 7.96
CA HIS A 109 -1.42 -7.83 9.03
C HIS A 109 -2.12 -6.48 9.24
N THR A 110 -2.13 -6.01 10.49
CA THR A 110 -2.63 -4.68 10.84
C THR A 110 -1.55 -3.87 11.52
N VAL A 111 -1.40 -2.63 11.10
CA VAL A 111 -0.38 -1.72 11.62
C VAL A 111 -1.05 -0.47 12.18
N PRO A 112 -0.81 -0.10 13.47
CA PRO A 112 -1.30 1.16 14.00
C PRO A 112 -0.53 2.33 13.37
N ILE A 113 -1.25 3.37 12.96
CA ILE A 113 -0.66 4.61 12.42
C ILE A 113 -0.22 5.54 13.56
N GLY A 114 -0.89 5.44 14.71
CA GLY A 114 -0.67 6.32 15.88
C GLY A 114 -1.51 7.59 15.85
N GLU A 115 -2.06 7.96 14.71
CA GLU A 115 -2.96 9.08 14.47
C GLU A 115 -3.94 8.74 13.33
N PRO A 116 -4.99 9.54 13.07
CA PRO A 116 -5.89 9.32 11.94
C PRO A 116 -5.14 9.30 10.60
N TRP A 117 -5.50 8.36 9.71
CA TRP A 117 -4.87 8.24 8.39
C TRP A 117 -5.06 9.50 7.51
N LEU A 118 -6.13 10.25 7.75
CA LEU A 118 -6.37 11.59 7.23
C LEU A 118 -7.03 12.45 8.30
N PRO A 119 -6.85 13.78 8.27
CA PRO A 119 -7.46 14.67 9.25
C PRO A 119 -8.99 14.49 9.34
N GLY A 120 -9.50 14.27 10.54
CA GLY A 120 -10.91 14.04 10.81
C GLY A 120 -11.35 12.58 10.77
N SER A 121 -10.54 11.68 10.25
CA SER A 121 -10.88 10.25 10.17
C SER A 121 -10.88 9.57 11.54
N ARG A 122 -11.67 8.50 11.65
CA ARG A 122 -11.65 7.56 12.78
C ARG A 122 -10.75 6.35 12.52
N CYS A 123 -10.22 6.22 11.30
CA CYS A 123 -9.32 5.12 10.94
C CYS A 123 -7.90 5.49 11.36
N ASP A 124 -7.36 4.74 12.29
CA ASP A 124 -6.05 4.93 12.92
C ASP A 124 -5.14 3.69 12.79
N HIS A 125 -5.58 2.73 11.96
CA HIS A 125 -4.85 1.50 11.61
C HIS A 125 -4.89 1.29 10.10
N LEU A 126 -3.90 0.55 9.58
CA LEU A 126 -3.89 0.03 8.22
C LEU A 126 -4.01 -1.49 8.25
N LEU A 127 -4.93 -2.03 7.48
CA LEU A 127 -5.03 -3.47 7.18
C LEU A 127 -4.30 -3.71 5.85
N VAL A 128 -3.38 -4.66 5.86
CA VAL A 128 -2.74 -5.18 4.62
C VAL A 128 -3.69 -6.19 3.99
N SER A 129 -4.24 -5.86 2.84
CA SER A 129 -5.26 -6.63 2.14
C SER A 129 -4.88 -6.87 0.68
N LEU A 130 -5.57 -7.79 0.01
CA LEU A 130 -5.50 -7.91 -1.43
C LEU A 130 -6.02 -6.62 -2.09
N PRO A 131 -5.52 -6.28 -3.28
CA PRO A 131 -5.89 -5.04 -3.96
C PRO A 131 -7.25 -5.14 -4.65
N TYR A 132 -8.31 -5.49 -3.92
CA TYR A 132 -9.66 -5.71 -4.45
C TYR A 132 -10.18 -4.62 -5.38
N PRO A 133 -9.93 -3.30 -5.14
CA PRO A 133 -10.40 -2.27 -6.07
C PRO A 133 -9.71 -2.30 -7.43
N PHE A 134 -8.56 -2.97 -7.54
CA PHE A 134 -7.71 -2.97 -8.73
C PHE A 134 -7.68 -4.34 -9.43
N GLY A 135 -7.97 -5.41 -8.70
CA GLY A 135 -7.94 -6.78 -9.20
C GLY A 135 -6.53 -7.35 -9.40
N PRO A 136 -6.44 -8.58 -9.93
CA PRO A 136 -5.17 -9.34 -10.01
C PRO A 136 -4.16 -8.74 -10.99
N GLU A 137 -4.59 -7.86 -11.90
CA GLU A 137 -3.73 -7.24 -12.90
C GLU A 137 -2.74 -6.23 -12.29
N LEU A 138 -3.08 -5.62 -11.14
CA LEU A 138 -2.15 -4.82 -10.37
C LEU A 138 -1.37 -5.66 -9.36
N GLU A 139 -2.00 -6.70 -8.81
CA GLU A 139 -1.51 -7.49 -7.68
C GLU A 139 -0.13 -8.09 -7.93
N LEU A 140 0.12 -8.61 -9.13
CA LEU A 140 1.35 -9.34 -9.43
C LEU A 140 2.15 -8.66 -10.55
N CYS A 141 3.42 -8.45 -10.28
CA CYS A 141 4.39 -8.00 -11.26
C CYS A 141 5.55 -8.98 -11.35
N ASP A 142 5.73 -9.57 -12.53
CA ASP A 142 6.86 -10.44 -12.82
C ASP A 142 8.09 -9.62 -13.23
N VAL A 143 9.19 -9.80 -12.52
CA VAL A 143 10.47 -9.15 -12.83
C VAL A 143 11.55 -10.22 -12.96
N GLY A 144 11.77 -10.70 -14.18
CA GLY A 144 12.63 -11.83 -14.43
C GLY A 144 12.06 -13.12 -13.83
N GLU A 145 12.81 -13.76 -12.96
CA GLU A 145 12.37 -14.98 -12.24
C GLU A 145 11.68 -14.68 -10.90
N ARG A 146 11.45 -13.40 -10.59
CA ARG A 146 10.86 -12.94 -9.32
C ARG A 146 9.45 -12.45 -9.52
N HIS A 147 8.66 -12.61 -8.47
CA HIS A 147 7.33 -12.04 -8.38
C HIS A 147 7.35 -10.94 -7.31
N VAL A 148 6.77 -9.79 -7.63
CA VAL A 148 6.53 -8.72 -6.66
C VAL A 148 5.03 -8.56 -6.52
N GLU A 149 4.55 -8.69 -5.29
CA GLU A 149 3.14 -8.59 -4.95
C GLU A 149 2.81 -7.17 -4.48
N PHE A 150 1.72 -6.61 -5.00
CA PHE A 150 1.18 -5.32 -4.58
C PHE A 150 0.01 -5.54 -3.64
N LEU A 151 0.16 -5.17 -2.38
CA LEU A 151 -0.89 -5.28 -1.37
C LEU A 151 -1.50 -3.92 -1.06
N TRP A 152 -2.79 -3.91 -0.85
CA TRP A 152 -3.55 -2.71 -0.55
C TRP A 152 -3.54 -2.39 0.94
N LEU A 153 -3.29 -1.13 1.26
CA LEU A 153 -3.37 -0.60 2.61
C LEU A 153 -4.75 -0.01 2.82
N LEU A 154 -5.62 -0.77 3.47
CA LEU A 154 -6.97 -0.33 3.79
C LEU A 154 -7.00 0.37 5.15
N PRO A 155 -7.37 1.66 5.22
CA PRO A 155 -7.57 2.35 6.49
C PRO A 155 -8.75 1.75 7.26
N ILE A 156 -8.51 1.32 8.49
CA ILE A 156 -9.52 0.74 9.38
C ILE A 156 -9.50 1.41 10.74
N THR A 157 -10.63 1.32 11.44
CA THR A 157 -10.77 1.79 12.82
C THR A 157 -10.14 0.79 13.80
N LYS A 158 -9.83 1.27 15.01
CA LYS A 158 -9.40 0.37 16.11
C LYS A 158 -10.45 -0.71 16.40
N ALA A 159 -11.75 -0.39 16.33
CA ALA A 159 -12.80 -1.37 16.57
C ALA A 159 -12.79 -2.48 15.52
N GLU A 160 -12.61 -2.14 14.24
CA GLU A 160 -12.47 -3.11 13.14
C GLU A 160 -11.22 -3.98 13.30
N ARG A 161 -10.10 -3.39 13.73
CA ARG A 161 -8.90 -4.16 14.04
C ARG A 161 -9.14 -5.14 15.19
N ASP A 162 -9.78 -4.68 16.28
CA ASP A 162 -10.08 -5.54 17.43
C ASP A 162 -11.05 -6.67 17.06
N PHE A 163 -12.07 -6.35 16.24
CA PHE A 163 -12.99 -7.34 15.69
C PHE A 163 -12.25 -8.40 14.85
N LYS A 164 -11.38 -7.97 13.95
CA LYS A 164 -10.56 -8.88 13.14
C LYS A 164 -9.71 -9.82 14.01
N VAL A 165 -9.12 -9.32 15.08
CA VAL A 165 -8.30 -10.13 16.00
C VAL A 165 -9.17 -11.19 16.70
N ALA A 166 -10.42 -10.85 17.02
CA ALA A 166 -11.34 -11.75 17.73
C ALA A 166 -12.02 -12.77 16.80
N HIS A 167 -12.34 -12.40 15.56
CA HIS A 167 -13.22 -13.16 14.66
C HIS A 167 -12.54 -13.61 13.36
N GLY A 168 -11.36 -13.07 13.04
CA GLY A 168 -10.64 -13.35 11.81
C GLY A 168 -10.89 -12.30 10.72
N GLN A 169 -10.05 -12.37 9.68
CA GLN A 169 -10.09 -11.41 8.57
C GLN A 169 -11.33 -11.61 7.71
N GLU A 170 -11.67 -12.84 7.38
CA GLU A 170 -12.81 -13.18 6.53
C GLU A 170 -14.13 -12.62 7.08
N GLU A 171 -14.35 -12.71 8.40
CA GLU A 171 -15.54 -12.16 9.03
C GLU A 171 -15.56 -10.63 8.97
N LEU A 172 -14.42 -9.96 9.09
CA LEU A 172 -14.33 -8.51 8.90
C LEU A 172 -14.60 -8.11 7.44
N GLU A 173 -14.06 -8.82 6.47
CA GLU A 173 -14.30 -8.58 5.05
C GLU A 173 -15.78 -8.74 4.69
N GLN A 174 -16.47 -9.75 5.26
CA GLN A 174 -17.92 -9.89 5.12
C GLN A 174 -18.69 -8.68 5.69
N ARG A 175 -18.22 -8.09 6.81
CA ARG A 175 -18.79 -6.84 7.34
C ARG A 175 -18.57 -5.67 6.40
N PHE A 176 -17.40 -5.55 5.82
CA PHE A 176 -17.11 -4.51 4.82
C PHE A 176 -18.03 -4.63 3.60
N GLU A 177 -18.18 -5.84 3.08
CA GLU A 177 -19.06 -6.10 1.94
C GLU A 177 -20.52 -5.80 2.27
N ALA A 178 -21.04 -6.30 3.40
CA ALA A 178 -22.40 -6.07 3.81
C ALA A 178 -22.74 -4.59 4.06
N ALA A 179 -21.74 -3.80 4.50
CA ALA A 179 -21.88 -2.36 4.70
C ALA A 179 -21.67 -1.55 3.42
N GLY A 180 -21.21 -2.16 2.32
CA GLY A 180 -20.83 -1.44 1.10
C GLY A 180 -19.71 -0.43 1.39
N LEU A 181 -18.61 -0.89 1.98
CA LEU A 181 -17.55 -0.04 2.53
C LEU A 181 -17.06 1.02 1.53
N GLU A 182 -17.31 2.29 1.84
CA GLU A 182 -16.70 3.43 1.16
C GLU A 182 -15.36 3.76 1.83
N TYR A 183 -14.31 3.00 1.51
CA TYR A 183 -12.98 3.09 2.15
C TYR A 183 -12.30 4.46 1.98
N TRP A 184 -12.75 5.25 1.02
CA TRP A 184 -12.25 6.62 0.76
C TRP A 184 -12.97 7.69 1.58
N ASP A 185 -14.11 7.36 2.19
CA ASP A 185 -14.84 8.30 3.04
C ASP A 185 -14.07 8.52 4.36
N VAL A 186 -13.58 9.75 4.52
CA VAL A 186 -12.79 10.14 5.68
C VAL A 186 -13.62 10.11 6.96
N ASP A 187 -14.92 10.42 6.84
CA ASP A 187 -15.85 10.52 7.97
C ASP A 187 -16.53 9.19 8.32
N ARG A 188 -16.22 8.12 7.59
CA ARG A 188 -16.85 6.83 7.82
C ARG A 188 -16.76 6.34 9.26
N GLY A 189 -17.82 5.73 9.73
CA GLY A 189 -17.83 4.99 11.00
C GLY A 189 -17.19 3.61 10.88
N SER A 190 -17.13 2.91 12.03
CA SER A 190 -16.84 1.47 12.06
C SER A 190 -18.03 0.68 11.53
N VAL A 191 -17.76 -0.47 10.89
CA VAL A 191 -18.77 -1.42 10.42
C VAL A 191 -19.07 -2.53 11.45
N VAL A 192 -18.43 -2.46 12.63
CA VAL A 192 -18.57 -3.41 13.74
C VAL A 192 -18.90 -2.69 15.02
#